data_08041216ba14ccc38fe25791d9857605
#
_entry.id   08041216ba14ccc38fe25791d9857605
#
_cell.length_a   1.000
_cell.length_b   1.000
_cell.length_c   1.000
_cell.angle_alpha   90.00
_cell.angle_beta   90.00
_cell.angle_gamma   90.00
#
_symmetry.space_group_name_H-M   'P 1'
#
loop_
_entity.id
_entity.type
_entity.pdbx_description
1 polymer ?
#
loop_
_entity_poly.entity_id
_entity_poly.type
_entity_poly.pdbx_seq_one_letter_code
_entity_poly.pdbx_strand_id
1 'polypeptide(L)'
;MSTAEARAVLAGVYEHSDWIVVDALKQHPYASLPALLLGLQRSVDAASVEQQLGLIRAHPPLTGKAKIGADLARDSQNEQSLVGLDRCSPEEYAALTRLHAAYEERFGWPFILAVRGPRGRGLSRQEIIQTWERRLLDSEESERQECLRQIHRIAEMRLYERFGMQTADGDQVWDDCQRLAQHSETSDGLTVTFLSPAHQACADTLQALFREAGCDEVARDAIGNVVGRYYGSQGASGPSLLTGSHYDTVRRGGRYDGRLGIVVPLQVVRGLSSVGQRLPFGIEIVGFSEEEGVRYAATFLGSSALTGGFQASWLDMADAQGISLRQALAQAGLATEAQEMNALARDPKRYLGFVEVHVEQGPVLNHKGLPLGVVTAINGSLRYRLRLRGQASHAGTTPMDQRRDAACAAAEIIL
;
A
#
# COMPACT_ATOMS: atom_id res chain seq x y z
N MET A 1 18.35 23.79 -21.02
CA MET A 1 17.16 23.78 -21.88
C MET A 1 16.31 24.99 -21.54
N SER A 2 15.88 25.78 -22.51
CA SER A 2 14.96 26.91 -22.29
C SER A 2 13.55 26.38 -21.96
N THR A 3 12.67 27.25 -21.40
CA THR A 3 11.28 26.86 -21.11
C THR A 3 10.52 26.46 -22.39
N ALA A 4 10.83 27.07 -23.55
CA ALA A 4 10.21 26.70 -24.81
C ALA A 4 10.65 25.31 -25.30
N GLU A 5 11.92 24.98 -25.19
CA GLU A 5 12.45 23.65 -25.49
C GLU A 5 11.89 22.61 -24.53
N ALA A 6 11.80 22.92 -23.22
CA ALA A 6 11.18 22.05 -22.23
C ALA A 6 9.71 21.75 -22.55
N ARG A 7 8.94 22.77 -22.94
CA ARG A 7 7.55 22.61 -23.37
C ARG A 7 7.43 21.69 -24.60
N ALA A 8 8.31 21.86 -25.58
CA ALA A 8 8.30 21.00 -26.77
C ALA A 8 8.61 19.53 -26.44
N VAL A 9 9.56 19.28 -25.53
CA VAL A 9 9.91 17.95 -25.07
C VAL A 9 8.76 17.31 -24.27
N LEU A 10 8.03 18.09 -23.49
CA LEU A 10 6.94 17.61 -22.65
C LEU A 10 5.57 17.55 -23.36
N ALA A 11 5.47 18.02 -24.62
CA ALA A 11 4.23 18.03 -25.37
C ALA A 11 3.63 16.61 -25.52
N GLY A 12 2.32 16.46 -25.23
CA GLY A 12 1.60 15.19 -25.33
C GLY A 12 1.90 14.17 -24.20
N VAL A 13 2.69 14.52 -23.17
CA VAL A 13 2.86 13.69 -21.97
C VAL A 13 1.52 13.47 -21.26
N TYR A 14 0.75 14.55 -21.10
CA TYR A 14 -0.66 14.48 -20.72
C TYR A 14 -1.52 14.71 -21.96
N GLU A 15 -2.36 13.75 -22.28
CA GLU A 15 -3.15 13.77 -23.50
C GLU A 15 -4.15 14.94 -23.48
N HIS A 16 -4.14 15.77 -24.54
CA HIS A 16 -5.00 16.94 -24.69
C HIS A 16 -4.99 17.93 -23.51
N SER A 17 -3.95 17.91 -22.66
CA SER A 17 -3.90 18.69 -21.40
C SER A 17 -2.59 19.44 -21.22
N ASP A 18 -2.18 20.23 -22.22
CA ASP A 18 -0.93 21.02 -22.23
C ASP A 18 -0.87 22.04 -21.07
N TRP A 19 -2.01 22.42 -20.49
CA TRP A 19 -2.08 23.33 -19.36
C TRP A 19 -1.28 22.83 -18.14
N ILE A 20 -1.19 21.53 -17.93
CA ILE A 20 -0.41 20.89 -16.84
C ILE A 20 1.08 21.19 -17.02
N VAL A 21 1.58 20.99 -18.25
CA VAL A 21 2.97 21.27 -18.60
C VAL A 21 3.27 22.77 -18.48
N VAL A 22 2.38 23.62 -18.96
CA VAL A 22 2.52 25.09 -18.86
C VAL A 22 2.58 25.55 -17.41
N ASP A 23 1.73 24.97 -16.55
CA ASP A 23 1.72 25.32 -15.13
C ASP A 23 2.97 24.83 -14.40
N ALA A 24 3.34 23.59 -14.58
CA ALA A 24 4.56 23.01 -13.98
C ALA A 24 5.82 23.79 -14.42
N LEU A 25 5.91 24.21 -15.69
CA LEU A 25 7.07 24.94 -16.18
C LEU A 25 7.24 26.36 -15.61
N LYS A 26 6.28 26.88 -14.85
CA LYS A 26 6.47 28.12 -14.06
C LYS A 26 7.57 27.94 -12.99
N GLN A 27 7.84 26.72 -12.58
CA GLN A 27 8.89 26.38 -11.58
C GLN A 27 10.20 25.88 -12.24
N HIS A 28 10.28 25.89 -13.58
CA HIS A 28 11.52 25.51 -14.28
C HIS A 28 12.71 26.45 -13.92
N PRO A 29 13.95 25.93 -13.79
CA PRO A 29 14.40 24.57 -14.07
C PRO A 29 14.19 23.58 -12.91
N TYR A 30 13.96 22.32 -13.25
CA TYR A 30 13.90 21.23 -12.29
C TYR A 30 15.25 20.55 -12.10
N ALA A 31 15.58 20.21 -10.87
CA ALA A 31 16.88 19.59 -10.51
C ALA A 31 17.00 18.13 -11.00
N SER A 32 15.89 17.46 -11.25
CA SER A 32 15.84 16.03 -11.65
C SER A 32 14.51 15.69 -12.31
N LEU A 33 14.46 14.53 -12.99
CA LEU A 33 13.20 14.01 -13.55
C LEU A 33 12.15 13.73 -12.46
N PRO A 34 12.45 13.12 -11.29
CA PRO A 34 11.49 13.02 -10.20
C PRO A 34 10.93 14.37 -9.72
N ALA A 35 11.77 15.42 -9.66
CA ALA A 35 11.31 16.76 -9.30
C ALA A 35 10.33 17.33 -10.35
N LEU A 36 10.59 17.10 -11.64
CA LEU A 36 9.68 17.47 -12.72
C LEU A 36 8.34 16.71 -12.61
N LEU A 37 8.40 15.39 -12.42
CA LEU A 37 7.21 14.56 -12.24
C LEU A 37 6.34 15.04 -11.09
N LEU A 38 6.96 15.35 -9.95
CA LEU A 38 6.28 15.92 -8.79
C LEU A 38 5.66 17.30 -9.10
N GLY A 39 6.35 18.13 -9.89
CA GLY A 39 5.83 19.41 -10.34
C GLY A 39 4.58 19.27 -11.22
N LEU A 40 4.60 18.34 -12.16
CA LEU A 40 3.46 18.01 -13.02
C LEU A 40 2.27 17.46 -12.19
N GLN A 41 2.53 16.60 -11.23
CA GLN A 41 1.53 16.06 -10.31
C GLN A 41 0.87 17.18 -9.49
N ARG A 42 1.67 18.05 -8.87
CA ARG A 42 1.18 19.20 -8.09
C ARG A 42 0.28 20.14 -8.90
N SER A 43 0.57 20.33 -10.19
CA SER A 43 -0.29 21.13 -11.06
C SER A 43 -1.69 20.53 -11.20
N VAL A 44 -1.80 19.21 -11.25
CA VAL A 44 -3.10 18.51 -11.30
C VAL A 44 -3.78 18.51 -9.93
N ASP A 45 -3.04 18.26 -8.85
CA ASP A 45 -3.57 18.23 -7.49
C ASP A 45 -4.14 19.59 -7.06
N ALA A 46 -3.49 20.68 -7.50
CA ALA A 46 -3.95 22.04 -7.23
C ALA A 46 -5.12 22.51 -8.13
N ALA A 47 -5.45 21.75 -9.18
CA ALA A 47 -6.52 22.08 -10.09
C ALA A 47 -7.91 21.85 -9.49
N SER A 48 -8.93 22.56 -9.99
CA SER A 48 -10.30 22.31 -9.58
C SER A 48 -10.77 20.90 -9.96
N VAL A 49 -11.77 20.38 -9.24
CA VAL A 49 -12.39 19.08 -9.56
C VAL A 49 -12.87 19.03 -11.01
N GLU A 50 -13.42 20.16 -11.54
CA GLU A 50 -13.85 20.26 -12.92
C GLU A 50 -12.70 20.12 -13.91
N GLN A 51 -11.54 20.73 -13.63
CA GLN A 51 -10.34 20.61 -14.46
C GLN A 51 -9.77 19.18 -14.40
N GLN A 52 -9.79 18.55 -13.24
CA GLN A 52 -9.36 17.15 -13.05
C GLN A 52 -10.30 16.20 -13.84
N LEU A 53 -11.60 16.39 -13.76
CA LEU A 53 -12.58 15.64 -14.58
C LEU A 53 -12.40 15.92 -16.07
N GLY A 54 -12.07 17.15 -16.46
CA GLY A 54 -11.72 17.50 -17.82
C GLY A 54 -10.51 16.70 -18.33
N LEU A 55 -9.47 16.57 -17.52
CA LEU A 55 -8.29 15.75 -17.81
C LEU A 55 -8.67 14.26 -17.99
N ILE A 56 -9.47 13.71 -17.07
CA ILE A 56 -9.92 12.32 -17.14
C ILE A 56 -10.75 12.07 -18.43
N ARG A 57 -11.69 12.96 -18.75
CA ARG A 57 -12.53 12.83 -19.93
C ARG A 57 -11.79 13.04 -21.25
N ALA A 58 -10.68 13.77 -21.24
CA ALA A 58 -9.82 13.95 -22.41
C ALA A 58 -8.99 12.71 -22.73
N HIS A 59 -8.86 11.76 -21.77
CA HIS A 59 -8.09 10.55 -21.97
C HIS A 59 -8.89 9.53 -22.81
N PRO A 60 -8.27 8.85 -23.81
CA PRO A 60 -8.98 7.88 -24.63
C PRO A 60 -9.40 6.65 -23.80
N PRO A 61 -10.59 6.09 -24.05
CA PRO A 61 -11.06 4.90 -23.37
C PRO A 61 -10.18 3.68 -23.71
N LEU A 62 -9.97 2.81 -22.73
CA LEU A 62 -9.16 1.59 -22.89
C LEU A 62 -9.76 0.64 -23.92
N THR A 63 -11.08 0.59 -24.09
CA THR A 63 -11.81 -0.27 -25.05
C THR A 63 -12.54 0.61 -26.07
N GLY A 64 -11.80 1.11 -27.05
CA GLY A 64 -12.38 1.96 -28.10
C GLY A 64 -12.27 1.32 -29.48
N LYS A 65 -13.08 0.30 -29.80
CA LYS A 65 -13.19 -0.20 -31.20
C LYS A 65 -13.88 0.76 -32.16
N ALA A 66 -14.54 1.79 -31.69
CA ALA A 66 -15.39 2.63 -32.52
C ALA A 66 -14.65 3.69 -33.32
N LYS A 67 -13.38 4.00 -33.04
CA LYS A 67 -12.63 5.00 -33.81
C LYS A 67 -11.14 4.66 -33.87
N ILE A 68 -10.80 3.65 -34.67
CA ILE A 68 -9.49 3.62 -35.32
C ILE A 68 -9.56 4.70 -36.40
N GLY A 69 -9.44 5.93 -35.96
CA GLY A 69 -9.41 7.11 -36.80
C GLY A 69 -8.36 8.06 -36.25
N ALA A 70 -7.58 8.57 -37.09
CA ALA A 70 -6.49 9.53 -37.16
C ALA A 70 -6.11 10.43 -35.96
N ASP A 71 -6.77 10.39 -34.80
CA ASP A 71 -6.59 11.35 -33.68
C ASP A 71 -6.04 10.76 -32.37
N LEU A 72 -5.74 9.45 -32.32
CA LEU A 72 -5.04 8.88 -31.16
C LEU A 72 -3.53 9.14 -31.28
N ALA A 73 -2.93 9.69 -30.22
CA ALA A 73 -1.48 9.80 -30.14
C ALA A 73 -0.83 8.42 -30.36
N ARG A 74 0.30 8.37 -31.08
CA ARG A 74 1.03 7.13 -31.40
C ARG A 74 1.29 6.27 -30.16
N ASP A 75 1.53 6.93 -29.02
CA ASP A 75 1.82 6.27 -27.76
C ASP A 75 0.62 5.48 -27.22
N SER A 76 -0.62 6.02 -27.33
CA SER A 76 -1.84 5.33 -26.90
C SER A 76 -2.20 4.14 -27.78
N GLN A 77 -1.88 4.18 -29.09
CA GLN A 77 -2.05 3.02 -30.00
C GLN A 77 -1.08 1.89 -29.65
N ASN A 78 0.17 2.23 -29.33
CA ASN A 78 1.19 1.25 -28.93
C ASN A 78 0.85 0.60 -27.58
N GLU A 79 0.33 1.37 -26.61
CA GLU A 79 -0.05 0.87 -25.30
C GLU A 79 -1.19 -0.16 -25.37
N GLN A 80 -2.21 0.07 -26.19
CA GLN A 80 -3.34 -0.86 -26.37
C GLN A 80 -2.95 -2.14 -27.13
N SER A 81 -2.05 -2.07 -28.08
CA SER A 81 -1.59 -3.22 -28.84
C SER A 81 -0.69 -4.17 -28.03
N LEU A 82 0.07 -3.64 -27.08
CA LEU A 82 0.97 -4.40 -26.21
C LEU A 82 0.25 -5.41 -25.32
N VAL A 83 -0.98 -5.13 -24.89
CA VAL A 83 -1.76 -6.03 -24.02
C VAL A 83 -2.72 -6.95 -24.78
N GLY A 84 -2.68 -6.92 -26.12
CA GLY A 84 -3.44 -7.85 -26.95
C GLY A 84 -4.97 -7.72 -26.82
N LEU A 85 -5.48 -6.51 -26.52
CA LEU A 85 -6.92 -6.23 -26.48
C LEU A 85 -7.60 -6.41 -27.85
N ASP A 86 -6.82 -6.44 -28.92
CA ASP A 86 -7.23 -6.77 -30.27
C ASP A 86 -7.48 -8.29 -30.50
N ARG A 87 -7.08 -9.14 -29.56
CA ARG A 87 -7.14 -10.62 -29.62
C ARG A 87 -7.96 -11.24 -28.49
N CYS A 88 -8.96 -10.53 -27.98
CA CYS A 88 -9.84 -11.04 -26.92
C CYS A 88 -10.65 -12.25 -27.38
N SER A 89 -10.90 -13.21 -26.48
CA SER A 89 -11.92 -14.23 -26.70
C SER A 89 -13.32 -13.57 -26.74
N PRO A 90 -14.32 -14.23 -27.33
CA PRO A 90 -15.70 -13.71 -27.29
C PRO A 90 -16.20 -13.40 -25.87
N GLU A 91 -15.83 -14.24 -24.90
CA GLU A 91 -16.21 -14.09 -23.47
C GLU A 91 -15.49 -12.90 -22.83
N GLU A 92 -14.18 -12.73 -23.05
CA GLU A 92 -13.40 -11.59 -22.59
C GLU A 92 -13.94 -10.29 -23.20
N TYR A 93 -14.24 -10.29 -24.51
CA TYR A 93 -14.80 -9.14 -25.18
C TYR A 93 -16.19 -8.75 -24.62
N ALA A 94 -17.06 -9.73 -24.38
CA ALA A 94 -18.37 -9.49 -23.76
C ALA A 94 -18.23 -8.93 -22.34
N ALA A 95 -17.26 -9.45 -21.55
CA ALA A 95 -16.98 -8.94 -20.20
C ALA A 95 -16.50 -7.48 -20.24
N LEU A 96 -15.53 -7.16 -21.09
CA LEU A 96 -15.00 -5.80 -21.24
C LEU A 96 -16.08 -4.80 -21.73
N THR A 97 -16.95 -5.23 -22.67
CA THR A 97 -18.04 -4.39 -23.16
C THR A 97 -19.06 -4.08 -22.05
N ARG A 98 -19.44 -5.09 -21.27
CA ARG A 98 -20.35 -4.93 -20.14
C ARG A 98 -19.77 -4.03 -19.05
N LEU A 99 -18.50 -4.25 -18.70
CA LEU A 99 -17.78 -3.43 -17.70
C LEU A 99 -17.67 -1.97 -18.15
N HIS A 100 -17.36 -1.75 -19.42
CA HIS A 100 -17.29 -0.40 -19.99
C HIS A 100 -18.63 0.34 -19.86
N ALA A 101 -19.74 -0.28 -20.29
CA ALA A 101 -21.05 0.31 -20.19
C ALA A 101 -21.45 0.64 -18.72
N ALA A 102 -21.24 -0.32 -17.83
CA ALA A 102 -21.54 -0.14 -16.40
C ALA A 102 -20.67 0.95 -15.75
N TYR A 103 -19.42 1.07 -16.16
CA TYR A 103 -18.49 2.07 -15.64
C TYR A 103 -18.85 3.49 -16.14
N GLU A 104 -19.15 3.65 -17.41
CA GLU A 104 -19.61 4.94 -17.99
C GLU A 104 -20.94 5.39 -17.38
N GLU A 105 -21.89 4.46 -17.20
CA GLU A 105 -23.16 4.74 -16.53
C GLU A 105 -22.95 5.22 -15.08
N ARG A 106 -22.02 4.60 -14.36
CA ARG A 106 -21.77 4.91 -12.94
C ARG A 106 -21.00 6.22 -12.74
N PHE A 107 -19.94 6.44 -13.51
CA PHE A 107 -18.98 7.51 -13.24
C PHE A 107 -19.03 8.65 -14.26
N GLY A 108 -19.53 8.45 -15.47
CA GLY A 108 -19.62 9.47 -16.52
C GLY A 108 -18.29 9.87 -17.14
N TRP A 109 -17.24 9.03 -17.00
CA TRP A 109 -15.93 9.20 -17.62
C TRP A 109 -15.29 7.86 -18.00
N PRO A 110 -14.25 7.83 -18.88
CA PRO A 110 -13.63 6.60 -19.32
C PRO A 110 -12.84 5.93 -18.19
N PHE A 111 -12.81 4.60 -18.22
CA PHE A 111 -11.92 3.82 -17.37
C PHE A 111 -10.46 3.98 -17.81
N ILE A 112 -9.60 4.44 -16.90
CA ILE A 112 -8.18 4.69 -17.15
C ILE A 112 -7.33 3.71 -16.38
N LEU A 113 -6.42 3.04 -17.09
CA LEU A 113 -5.49 2.09 -16.55
C LEU A 113 -4.16 2.13 -17.31
N ALA A 114 -3.06 2.23 -16.60
CA ALA A 114 -1.72 2.12 -17.16
C ALA A 114 -1.40 0.66 -17.46
N VAL A 115 -1.77 0.20 -18.65
CA VAL A 115 -1.77 -1.22 -19.05
C VAL A 115 -0.39 -1.83 -19.25
N ARG A 116 0.65 -1.03 -19.43
CA ARG A 116 2.04 -1.54 -19.50
C ARG A 116 2.48 -2.18 -18.20
N GLY A 117 1.87 -1.77 -17.09
CA GLY A 117 2.20 -2.24 -15.76
C GLY A 117 3.66 -1.97 -15.35
N PRO A 118 3.98 -2.09 -14.08
CA PRO A 118 5.32 -1.79 -13.56
C PRO A 118 6.38 -2.80 -14.02
N ARG A 119 5.95 -3.99 -14.46
CA ARG A 119 6.84 -5.07 -14.89
C ARG A 119 7.30 -4.93 -16.34
N GLY A 120 6.91 -3.88 -17.06
CA GLY A 120 7.26 -3.64 -18.47
C GLY A 120 6.71 -4.63 -19.49
N ARG A 121 6.07 -5.73 -19.03
CA ARG A 121 5.48 -6.79 -19.87
C ARG A 121 3.98 -6.65 -20.09
N GLY A 122 3.39 -5.59 -19.57
CA GLY A 122 1.95 -5.35 -19.61
C GLY A 122 1.15 -6.14 -18.57
N LEU A 123 -0.09 -5.73 -18.38
CA LEU A 123 -1.09 -6.48 -17.63
C LEU A 123 -1.73 -7.52 -18.54
N SER A 124 -2.02 -8.70 -18.02
CA SER A 124 -2.84 -9.68 -18.71
C SER A 124 -4.29 -9.17 -18.81
N ARG A 125 -5.04 -9.67 -19.80
CA ARG A 125 -6.46 -9.35 -19.95
C ARG A 125 -7.29 -9.66 -18.69
N GLN A 126 -6.96 -10.76 -18.04
CA GLN A 126 -7.62 -11.15 -16.80
C GLN A 126 -7.33 -10.15 -15.67
N GLU A 127 -6.09 -9.69 -15.50
CA GLU A 127 -5.73 -8.64 -14.53
C GLU A 127 -6.47 -7.32 -14.83
N ILE A 128 -6.64 -6.97 -16.11
CA ILE A 128 -7.39 -5.78 -16.53
C ILE A 128 -8.86 -5.91 -16.14
N ILE A 129 -9.50 -7.06 -16.46
CA ILE A 129 -10.91 -7.32 -16.13
C ILE A 129 -11.13 -7.27 -14.61
N GLN A 130 -10.30 -7.97 -13.84
CA GLN A 130 -10.39 -7.99 -12.37
C GLN A 130 -10.20 -6.59 -11.76
N THR A 131 -9.27 -5.80 -12.30
CA THR A 131 -9.05 -4.43 -11.85
C THR A 131 -10.27 -3.56 -12.12
N TRP A 132 -10.89 -3.74 -13.27
CA TRP A 132 -12.10 -2.98 -13.65
C TRP A 132 -13.29 -3.35 -12.76
N GLU A 133 -13.54 -4.66 -12.56
CA GLU A 133 -14.59 -5.16 -11.66
C GLU A 133 -14.46 -4.60 -10.25
N ARG A 134 -13.24 -4.60 -9.71
CA ARG A 134 -12.96 -4.04 -8.39
C ARG A 134 -13.22 -2.53 -8.33
N ARG A 135 -12.67 -1.76 -9.28
CA ARG A 135 -12.80 -0.30 -9.28
C ARG A 135 -14.23 0.16 -9.56
N LEU A 136 -15.03 -0.65 -10.22
CA LEU A 136 -16.46 -0.37 -10.40
C LEU A 136 -17.21 -0.27 -9.06
N LEU A 137 -16.70 -0.84 -7.99
CA LEU A 137 -17.29 -0.79 -6.65
C LEU A 137 -16.85 0.41 -5.81
N ASP A 138 -15.82 1.14 -6.24
CA ASP A 138 -15.25 2.28 -5.51
C ASP A 138 -16.24 3.48 -5.46
N SER A 139 -16.01 4.41 -4.53
CA SER A 139 -16.74 5.68 -4.52
C SER A 139 -16.28 6.57 -5.68
N GLU A 140 -17.13 7.51 -6.10
CA GLU A 140 -16.80 8.46 -7.18
C GLU A 140 -15.52 9.25 -6.88
N GLU A 141 -15.34 9.69 -5.64
CA GLU A 141 -14.15 10.41 -5.22
C GLU A 141 -12.89 9.52 -5.26
N SER A 142 -12.97 8.28 -4.73
CA SER A 142 -11.84 7.34 -4.75
C SER A 142 -11.47 6.98 -6.18
N GLU A 143 -12.46 6.78 -7.05
CA GLU A 143 -12.23 6.41 -8.44
C GLU A 143 -11.66 7.58 -9.25
N ARG A 144 -12.10 8.82 -8.99
CA ARG A 144 -11.51 10.03 -9.59
C ARG A 144 -10.02 10.13 -9.25
N GLN A 145 -9.65 9.94 -7.98
CA GLN A 145 -8.25 9.96 -7.54
C GLN A 145 -7.44 8.84 -8.18
N GLU A 146 -8.02 7.66 -8.30
CA GLU A 146 -7.36 6.53 -8.94
C GLU A 146 -7.15 6.78 -10.45
N CYS A 147 -8.13 7.37 -11.15
CA CYS A 147 -7.96 7.79 -12.55
C CYS A 147 -6.81 8.78 -12.72
N LEU A 148 -6.72 9.80 -11.87
CA LEU A 148 -5.63 10.78 -11.90
C LEU A 148 -4.28 10.10 -11.65
N ARG A 149 -4.21 9.19 -10.69
CA ARG A 149 -3.01 8.39 -10.44
C ARG A 149 -2.59 7.58 -11.67
N GLN A 150 -3.53 6.93 -12.35
CA GLN A 150 -3.23 6.16 -13.56
C GLN A 150 -2.75 7.07 -14.71
N ILE A 151 -3.31 8.27 -14.85
CA ILE A 151 -2.84 9.26 -15.83
C ILE A 151 -1.41 9.70 -15.53
N HIS A 152 -1.09 9.99 -14.26
CA HIS A 152 0.27 10.33 -13.86
C HIS A 152 1.26 9.20 -14.16
N ARG A 153 0.86 7.95 -13.91
CA ARG A 153 1.66 6.78 -14.22
C ARG A 153 1.92 6.64 -15.73
N ILE A 154 0.92 6.88 -16.56
CA ILE A 154 1.07 6.90 -18.02
C ILE A 154 2.03 8.03 -18.45
N ALA A 155 1.87 9.23 -17.88
CA ALA A 155 2.74 10.36 -18.15
C ALA A 155 4.20 10.08 -17.74
N GLU A 156 4.40 9.47 -16.59
CA GLU A 156 5.71 9.03 -16.11
C GLU A 156 6.36 8.06 -17.08
N MET A 157 5.68 6.99 -17.48
CA MET A 157 6.21 6.01 -18.44
C MET A 157 6.61 6.66 -19.77
N ARG A 158 5.79 7.59 -20.28
CA ARG A 158 6.09 8.36 -21.50
C ARG A 158 7.35 9.21 -21.35
N LEU A 159 7.54 9.82 -20.17
CA LEU A 159 8.76 10.61 -19.89
C LEU A 159 9.99 9.74 -19.77
N TYR A 160 9.91 8.61 -19.05
CA TYR A 160 11.03 7.67 -18.96
C TYR A 160 11.45 7.16 -20.34
N GLU A 161 10.50 6.81 -21.21
CA GLU A 161 10.81 6.43 -22.60
C GLU A 161 11.50 7.56 -23.37
N ARG A 162 10.99 8.79 -23.29
CA ARG A 162 11.56 9.95 -23.98
C ARG A 162 12.99 10.26 -23.55
N PHE A 163 13.30 10.01 -22.29
CA PHE A 163 14.64 10.21 -21.76
C PHE A 163 15.51 8.95 -21.78
N GLY A 164 15.04 7.85 -22.36
CA GLY A 164 15.76 6.59 -22.41
C GLY A 164 16.01 5.96 -21.04
N MET A 165 15.14 6.23 -20.07
CA MET A 165 15.23 5.73 -18.70
C MET A 165 14.28 4.54 -18.51
N GLN A 166 14.51 3.74 -17.48
CA GLN A 166 13.56 2.68 -17.07
C GLN A 166 12.44 3.25 -16.21
N THR A 167 11.26 2.59 -16.22
CA THR A 167 10.15 2.95 -15.34
C THR A 167 10.52 2.85 -13.87
N ALA A 168 9.94 3.74 -13.05
CA ALA A 168 10.26 3.80 -11.64
C ALA A 168 9.79 2.56 -10.87
N ASP A 169 10.60 2.11 -9.92
CA ASP A 169 10.31 0.97 -9.03
C ASP A 169 9.08 1.19 -8.14
N GLY A 170 8.68 2.44 -7.93
CA GLY A 170 7.52 2.82 -7.12
C GLY A 170 6.20 2.24 -7.64
N ASP A 171 6.06 2.05 -8.94
CA ASP A 171 4.87 1.43 -9.53
C ASP A 171 4.70 -0.04 -9.12
N GLN A 172 5.81 -0.78 -9.06
CA GLN A 172 5.78 -2.17 -8.57
C GLN A 172 5.43 -2.24 -7.09
N VAL A 173 5.98 -1.33 -6.29
CA VAL A 173 5.64 -1.19 -4.86
C VAL A 173 4.13 -0.92 -4.69
N TRP A 174 3.58 -0.01 -5.49
CA TRP A 174 2.16 0.27 -5.47
C TRP A 174 1.31 -0.97 -5.81
N ASP A 175 1.63 -1.67 -6.90
CA ASP A 175 0.89 -2.86 -7.32
C ASP A 175 0.98 -3.99 -6.30
N ASP A 176 2.13 -4.20 -5.66
CA ASP A 176 2.28 -5.20 -4.61
C ASP A 176 1.44 -4.85 -3.38
N CYS A 177 1.36 -3.56 -2.99
CA CYS A 177 0.42 -3.11 -1.96
C CYS A 177 -1.05 -3.37 -2.36
N GLN A 178 -1.43 -3.16 -3.63
CA GLN A 178 -2.78 -3.46 -4.12
C GLN A 178 -3.07 -4.98 -4.12
N ARG A 179 -2.11 -5.82 -4.49
CA ARG A 179 -2.25 -7.29 -4.39
C ARG A 179 -2.52 -7.73 -2.95
N LEU A 180 -1.80 -7.18 -1.98
CA LEU A 180 -2.02 -7.47 -0.57
C LEU A 180 -3.37 -6.94 -0.07
N ALA A 181 -3.83 -5.80 -0.59
CA ALA A 181 -5.10 -5.19 -0.20
C ALA A 181 -6.34 -5.93 -0.75
N GLN A 182 -6.17 -6.91 -1.64
CA GLN A 182 -7.27 -7.79 -2.08
C GLN A 182 -7.77 -8.71 -0.97
N HIS A 183 -6.96 -8.96 0.06
CA HIS A 183 -7.32 -9.77 1.21
C HIS A 183 -7.90 -8.88 2.29
N SER A 184 -9.19 -9.01 2.56
CA SER A 184 -9.89 -8.28 3.62
C SER A 184 -10.99 -9.15 4.21
N GLU A 185 -11.25 -8.99 5.51
CA GLU A 185 -12.37 -9.63 6.22
C GLU A 185 -13.71 -8.97 5.90
N THR A 186 -13.69 -7.74 5.38
CA THR A 186 -14.88 -6.94 5.10
C THR A 186 -14.82 -6.35 3.70
N SER A 187 -15.99 -6.11 3.10
CA SER A 187 -16.11 -5.49 1.77
C SER A 187 -16.06 -3.96 1.80
N ASP A 188 -16.24 -3.36 2.98
CA ASP A 188 -16.37 -1.91 3.16
C ASP A 188 -15.06 -1.22 3.61
N GLY A 189 -13.94 -1.91 3.51
CA GLY A 189 -12.62 -1.40 3.87
C GLY A 189 -11.60 -2.52 4.07
N LEU A 190 -10.35 -2.14 4.25
CA LEU A 190 -9.29 -3.10 4.51
C LEU A 190 -9.24 -3.48 5.98
N THR A 191 -9.52 -4.74 6.27
CA THR A 191 -9.41 -5.30 7.63
C THR A 191 -8.74 -6.67 7.54
N VAL A 192 -7.58 -6.79 8.17
CA VAL A 192 -6.79 -8.03 8.19
C VAL A 192 -6.28 -8.25 9.60
N THR A 193 -7.09 -8.93 10.40
CA THR A 193 -6.73 -9.20 11.79
C THR A 193 -5.96 -10.51 11.92
N PHE A 194 -5.12 -10.58 12.93
CA PHE A 194 -4.22 -11.71 13.17
C PHE A 194 -4.93 -13.07 13.07
N LEU A 195 -4.36 -13.97 12.29
CA LEU A 195 -4.82 -15.35 12.05
C LEU A 195 -6.24 -15.49 11.47
N SER A 196 -6.82 -14.40 10.94
CA SER A 196 -8.05 -14.50 10.14
C SER A 196 -7.77 -15.19 8.80
N PRO A 197 -8.80 -15.67 8.07
CA PRO A 197 -8.61 -16.18 6.71
C PRO A 197 -7.95 -15.17 5.76
N ALA A 198 -8.32 -13.88 5.87
CA ALA A 198 -7.70 -12.81 5.09
C ALA A 198 -6.21 -12.63 5.43
N HIS A 199 -5.86 -12.73 6.70
CA HIS A 199 -4.47 -12.67 7.16
C HIS A 199 -3.64 -13.85 6.63
N GLN A 200 -4.19 -15.06 6.62
CA GLN A 200 -3.53 -16.24 6.06
C GLN A 200 -3.28 -16.07 4.55
N ALA A 201 -4.30 -15.64 3.80
CA ALA A 201 -4.18 -15.38 2.37
C ALA A 201 -3.18 -14.25 2.07
N CYS A 202 -3.11 -13.22 2.93
CA CYS A 202 -2.11 -12.17 2.83
C CYS A 202 -0.69 -12.72 3.03
N ALA A 203 -0.48 -13.60 4.01
CA ALA A 203 0.81 -14.27 4.25
C ALA A 203 1.24 -15.12 3.04
N ASP A 204 0.31 -15.86 2.44
CA ASP A 204 0.59 -16.68 1.24
C ASP A 204 0.98 -15.80 0.05
N THR A 205 0.30 -14.66 -0.13
CA THR A 205 0.64 -13.66 -1.15
C THR A 205 2.01 -13.06 -0.91
N LEU A 206 2.36 -12.72 0.34
CA LEU A 206 3.69 -12.22 0.69
C LEU A 206 4.79 -13.26 0.38
N GLN A 207 4.57 -14.52 0.71
CA GLN A 207 5.53 -15.57 0.37
C GLN A 207 5.74 -15.68 -1.15
N ALA A 208 4.66 -15.55 -1.95
CA ALA A 208 4.74 -15.53 -3.40
C ALA A 208 5.55 -14.33 -3.90
N LEU A 209 5.27 -13.13 -3.39
CA LEU A 209 6.00 -11.90 -3.71
C LEU A 209 7.50 -12.02 -3.39
N PHE A 210 7.86 -12.61 -2.25
CA PHE A 210 9.25 -12.80 -1.85
C PHE A 210 9.99 -13.74 -2.81
N ARG A 211 9.34 -14.83 -3.24
CA ARG A 211 9.90 -15.75 -4.25
C ARG A 211 10.04 -15.06 -5.61
N GLU A 212 9.01 -14.32 -6.04
CA GLU A 212 9.02 -13.55 -7.29
C GLU A 212 10.13 -12.49 -7.33
N ALA A 213 10.47 -11.91 -6.18
CA ALA A 213 11.55 -10.93 -6.08
C ALA A 213 12.95 -11.57 -6.11
N GLY A 214 13.05 -12.89 -5.96
CA GLY A 214 14.32 -13.61 -6.01
C GLY A 214 15.00 -13.74 -4.64
N CYS A 215 14.24 -13.76 -3.53
CA CYS A 215 14.78 -14.18 -2.24
C CYS A 215 15.28 -15.62 -2.34
N ASP A 216 16.46 -15.90 -1.75
CA ASP A 216 17.08 -17.22 -1.75
C ASP A 216 16.34 -18.18 -0.81
N GLU A 217 15.77 -17.67 0.27
CA GLU A 217 14.98 -18.41 1.24
C GLU A 217 13.69 -17.63 1.56
N VAL A 218 12.56 -18.33 1.60
CA VAL A 218 11.26 -17.78 2.00
C VAL A 218 10.57 -18.76 2.93
N ALA A 219 10.23 -18.32 4.13
CA ALA A 219 9.60 -19.15 5.16
C ALA A 219 8.47 -18.40 5.86
N ARG A 220 7.52 -19.13 6.41
CA ARG A 220 6.58 -18.65 7.42
C ARG A 220 7.02 -19.27 8.76
N ASP A 221 7.23 -18.43 9.77
CA ASP A 221 7.73 -18.88 11.06
C ASP A 221 6.62 -19.33 12.02
N ALA A 222 7.02 -19.74 13.23
CA ALA A 222 6.13 -20.33 14.22
C ALA A 222 4.99 -19.41 14.70
N ILE A 223 5.14 -18.08 14.62
CA ILE A 223 4.10 -17.10 14.95
C ILE A 223 3.39 -16.54 13.72
N GLY A 224 3.79 -17.00 12.52
CA GLY A 224 3.17 -16.58 11.28
C GLY A 224 3.87 -15.41 10.58
N ASN A 225 5.00 -14.90 11.08
CA ASN A 225 5.78 -13.93 10.32
C ASN A 225 6.22 -14.54 8.98
N VAL A 226 6.20 -13.74 7.94
CA VAL A 226 6.74 -14.13 6.62
C VAL A 226 8.16 -13.58 6.50
N VAL A 227 9.13 -14.45 6.35
CA VAL A 227 10.55 -14.10 6.31
C VAL A 227 11.11 -14.42 4.93
N GLY A 228 11.73 -13.43 4.30
CA GLY A 228 12.48 -13.58 3.06
C GLY A 228 13.94 -13.20 3.26
N ARG A 229 14.86 -14.01 2.77
CA ARG A 229 16.30 -13.76 2.85
C ARG A 229 16.91 -13.68 1.47
N TYR A 230 17.61 -12.61 1.21
CA TYR A 230 18.46 -12.42 0.04
C TYR A 230 19.91 -12.40 0.52
N TYR A 231 20.66 -13.48 0.26
CA TYR A 231 22.00 -13.63 0.79
C TYR A 231 23.00 -12.70 0.13
N GLY A 232 23.91 -12.17 0.93
CA GLY A 232 25.05 -11.40 0.42
C GLY A 232 26.10 -12.31 -0.24
N SER A 233 27.23 -11.69 -0.66
CA SER A 233 28.34 -12.41 -1.29
C SER A 233 29.00 -13.47 -0.42
N GLN A 234 28.78 -13.43 0.92
CA GLN A 234 29.26 -14.42 1.87
C GLN A 234 28.27 -15.58 2.12
N GLY A 235 27.16 -15.61 1.39
CA GLY A 235 26.11 -16.62 1.56
C GLY A 235 25.33 -16.47 2.87
N ALA A 236 24.68 -17.57 3.30
CA ALA A 236 23.78 -17.60 4.45
C ALA A 236 24.46 -17.32 5.81
N SER A 237 25.76 -17.49 5.92
CA SER A 237 26.54 -17.25 7.15
C SER A 237 27.00 -15.80 7.32
N GLY A 238 26.92 -14.99 6.26
CA GLY A 238 27.32 -13.58 6.29
C GLY A 238 26.40 -12.72 7.15
N PRO A 239 26.84 -11.48 7.48
CA PRO A 239 25.99 -10.52 8.18
C PRO A 239 24.81 -10.11 7.31
N SER A 240 23.73 -9.67 7.92
CA SER A 240 22.53 -9.20 7.21
C SER A 240 22.04 -7.85 7.73
N LEU A 241 21.39 -7.08 6.87
CA LEU A 241 20.53 -5.98 7.28
C LEU A 241 19.13 -6.53 7.50
N LEU A 242 18.55 -6.29 8.69
CA LEU A 242 17.18 -6.65 8.98
C LEU A 242 16.26 -5.48 8.59
N THR A 243 15.19 -5.76 7.91
CA THR A 243 14.17 -4.78 7.52
C THR A 243 12.80 -5.42 7.49
N GLY A 244 11.75 -4.63 7.44
CA GLY A 244 10.38 -5.13 7.36
C GLY A 244 9.42 -4.26 8.13
N SER A 245 8.19 -4.69 8.20
CA SER A 245 7.08 -4.10 8.94
C SER A 245 5.94 -5.11 9.06
N HIS A 246 4.77 -4.73 9.55
CA HIS A 246 3.64 -5.62 9.75
C HIS A 246 2.75 -5.76 8.51
N TYR A 247 1.97 -6.84 8.43
CA TYR A 247 1.00 -7.05 7.35
C TYR A 247 -0.45 -7.22 7.83
N ASP A 248 -0.67 -7.28 9.17
CA ASP A 248 -2.00 -7.08 9.76
C ASP A 248 -2.42 -5.60 9.66
N THR A 249 -3.66 -5.28 9.96
CA THR A 249 -4.18 -3.92 9.93
C THR A 249 -5.17 -3.68 11.06
N VAL A 250 -5.32 -2.42 11.43
CA VAL A 250 -6.53 -1.99 12.17
C VAL A 250 -7.78 -2.24 11.34
N ARG A 251 -8.95 -2.20 11.96
CA ARG A 251 -10.23 -2.27 11.24
C ARG A 251 -10.38 -1.07 10.31
N ARG A 252 -10.69 -1.33 9.02
CA ARG A 252 -10.76 -0.31 7.97
C ARG A 252 -9.46 0.49 7.83
N GLY A 253 -8.34 -0.21 7.97
CA GLY A 253 -6.99 0.36 7.88
C GLY A 253 -6.58 0.82 6.49
N GLY A 254 -5.45 1.52 6.42
CA GLY A 254 -4.83 1.95 5.17
C GLY A 254 -4.13 0.79 4.44
N ARG A 255 -4.04 0.90 3.12
CA ARG A 255 -3.39 -0.12 2.27
C ARG A 255 -1.87 -0.14 2.40
N TYR A 256 -1.29 0.94 2.92
CA TYR A 256 0.17 1.16 2.98
C TYR A 256 0.73 1.01 4.38
N ASP A 257 -0.13 1.04 5.39
CA ASP A 257 0.24 0.92 6.79
C ASP A 257 0.88 -0.44 7.05
N GLY A 258 2.10 -0.43 7.57
CA GLY A 258 2.98 -1.59 7.71
C GLY A 258 3.47 -2.18 6.38
N ARG A 259 2.56 -2.48 5.46
CA ARG A 259 2.84 -3.19 4.20
C ARG A 259 3.86 -2.50 3.32
N LEU A 260 3.89 -1.16 3.32
CA LEU A 260 4.90 -0.40 2.59
C LEU A 260 6.32 -0.76 3.05
N GLY A 261 6.50 -0.96 4.36
CA GLY A 261 7.78 -1.35 4.95
C GLY A 261 8.25 -2.76 4.59
N ILE A 262 7.36 -3.58 4.01
CA ILE A 262 7.72 -4.91 3.47
C ILE A 262 8.02 -4.81 1.97
N VAL A 263 7.16 -4.14 1.21
CA VAL A 263 7.27 -4.16 -0.26
C VAL A 263 8.35 -3.23 -0.81
N VAL A 264 8.71 -2.15 -0.10
CA VAL A 264 9.83 -1.28 -0.52
C VAL A 264 11.17 -2.03 -0.48
N PRO A 265 11.59 -2.66 0.64
CA PRO A 265 12.83 -3.45 0.62
C PRO A 265 12.75 -4.66 -0.32
N LEU A 266 11.54 -5.21 -0.55
CA LEU A 266 11.34 -6.28 -1.51
C LEU A 266 11.65 -5.81 -2.93
N GLN A 267 11.28 -4.57 -3.29
CA GLN A 267 11.63 -3.98 -4.58
C GLN A 267 13.15 -3.79 -4.74
N VAL A 268 13.86 -3.44 -3.67
CA VAL A 268 15.33 -3.39 -3.68
C VAL A 268 15.92 -4.78 -3.99
N VAL A 269 15.42 -5.82 -3.31
CA VAL A 269 15.86 -7.21 -3.57
C VAL A 269 15.56 -7.60 -5.03
N ARG A 270 14.37 -7.27 -5.56
CA ARG A 270 14.00 -7.54 -6.96
C ARG A 270 14.98 -6.89 -7.94
N GLY A 271 15.36 -5.63 -7.70
CA GLY A 271 16.35 -4.91 -8.51
C GLY A 271 17.72 -5.60 -8.47
N LEU A 272 18.22 -5.93 -7.29
CA LEU A 272 19.51 -6.62 -7.11
C LEU A 272 19.51 -8.03 -7.77
N SER A 273 18.44 -8.78 -7.55
CA SER A 273 18.28 -10.13 -8.10
C SER A 273 18.23 -10.12 -9.64
N SER A 274 17.54 -9.14 -10.24
CA SER A 274 17.38 -9.05 -11.69
C SER A 274 18.71 -8.89 -12.45
N VAL A 275 19.71 -8.33 -11.80
CA VAL A 275 21.07 -8.14 -12.36
C VAL A 275 22.11 -9.07 -11.73
N GLY A 276 21.68 -10.00 -10.88
CA GLY A 276 22.56 -10.95 -10.20
C GLY A 276 23.53 -10.31 -9.20
N GLN A 277 23.22 -9.10 -8.73
CA GLN A 277 24.11 -8.36 -7.82
C GLN A 277 23.96 -8.85 -6.38
N ARG A 278 25.08 -9.20 -5.73
CA ARG A 278 25.15 -9.54 -4.31
C ARG A 278 25.92 -8.46 -3.54
N LEU A 279 25.30 -7.95 -2.48
CA LEU A 279 25.95 -7.00 -1.57
C LEU A 279 26.96 -7.73 -0.64
N PRO A 280 27.86 -7.01 0.03
CA PRO A 280 28.75 -7.62 1.06
C PRO A 280 27.99 -8.23 2.25
N PHE A 281 26.72 -7.91 2.41
CA PHE A 281 25.80 -8.38 3.45
C PHE A 281 24.49 -8.87 2.83
N GLY A 282 23.76 -9.70 3.53
CA GLY A 282 22.43 -10.14 3.15
C GLY A 282 21.35 -9.11 3.53
N ILE A 283 20.16 -9.30 2.98
CA ILE A 283 18.95 -8.58 3.38
C ILE A 283 17.95 -9.61 3.90
N GLU A 284 17.52 -9.49 5.15
CA GLU A 284 16.41 -10.26 5.71
C GLU A 284 15.20 -9.33 5.82
N ILE A 285 14.12 -9.66 5.11
CA ILE A 285 12.86 -8.93 5.13
C ILE A 285 11.87 -9.73 5.98
N VAL A 286 11.23 -9.08 6.95
CA VAL A 286 10.21 -9.70 7.77
C VAL A 286 8.88 -8.96 7.60
N GLY A 287 7.86 -9.70 7.16
CA GLY A 287 6.46 -9.30 7.34
C GLY A 287 6.00 -9.79 8.70
N PHE A 288 5.90 -8.88 9.68
CA PHE A 288 5.42 -9.22 11.02
C PHE A 288 3.93 -9.56 10.99
N SER A 289 3.59 -10.67 11.61
CA SER A 289 2.24 -11.23 11.54
C SER A 289 1.23 -10.45 12.38
N GLU A 290 1.67 -9.75 13.42
CA GLU A 290 0.81 -8.99 14.32
C GLU A 290 1.59 -7.87 15.00
N GLU A 291 1.10 -6.64 14.83
CA GLU A 291 1.60 -5.42 15.46
C GLU A 291 0.48 -4.67 16.18
N GLU A 292 -0.71 -4.59 15.58
CA GLU A 292 -1.81 -3.69 15.88
C GLU A 292 -2.62 -4.06 17.13
N GLY A 293 -2.56 -5.31 17.59
CA GLY A 293 -3.28 -5.75 18.78
C GLY A 293 -4.80 -5.76 18.63
N VAL A 294 -5.33 -5.91 17.41
CA VAL A 294 -6.77 -5.75 17.13
C VAL A 294 -7.59 -6.95 17.60
N ARG A 295 -7.06 -8.16 17.43
CA ARG A 295 -7.77 -9.39 17.79
C ARG A 295 -7.57 -9.77 19.24
N TYR A 296 -6.33 -9.65 19.73
CA TYR A 296 -5.96 -9.93 21.11
C TYR A 296 -5.48 -8.66 21.79
N ALA A 297 -5.59 -8.58 23.11
CA ALA A 297 -5.14 -7.42 23.88
C ALA A 297 -3.61 -7.42 24.09
N ALA A 298 -2.86 -7.80 23.08
CA ALA A 298 -1.41 -7.79 23.05
C ALA A 298 -0.95 -7.28 21.67
N THR A 299 0.00 -6.36 21.66
CA THR A 299 0.64 -5.81 20.47
C THR A 299 2.02 -6.42 20.28
N PHE A 300 2.54 -6.33 19.04
CA PHE A 300 3.92 -6.73 18.71
C PHE A 300 4.19 -8.23 18.89
N LEU A 301 3.18 -9.09 18.74
CA LEU A 301 3.38 -10.54 18.92
C LEU A 301 4.44 -11.09 17.96
N GLY A 302 4.40 -10.66 16.70
CA GLY A 302 5.34 -11.09 15.66
C GLY A 302 6.78 -10.69 15.97
N SER A 303 7.03 -9.43 16.29
CA SER A 303 8.37 -8.92 16.58
C SER A 303 8.90 -9.36 17.94
N SER A 304 8.03 -9.55 18.94
CA SER A 304 8.40 -10.09 20.25
C SER A 304 9.01 -11.48 20.15
N ALA A 305 8.50 -12.33 19.26
CA ALA A 305 9.10 -13.65 19.02
C ALA A 305 10.53 -13.53 18.46
N LEU A 306 10.80 -12.59 17.57
CA LEU A 306 12.14 -12.36 16.99
C LEU A 306 13.14 -11.79 18.00
N THR A 307 12.67 -11.15 19.06
CA THR A 307 13.53 -10.60 20.14
C THR A 307 13.63 -11.51 21.37
N GLY A 308 12.93 -12.66 21.36
CA GLY A 308 12.88 -13.57 22.50
C GLY A 308 12.04 -13.06 23.67
N GLY A 309 11.16 -12.09 23.40
CA GLY A 309 10.28 -11.44 24.39
C GLY A 309 8.85 -11.95 24.40
N PHE A 310 8.53 -13.05 23.70
CA PHE A 310 7.18 -13.59 23.66
C PHE A 310 6.76 -14.15 25.03
N GLN A 311 5.63 -13.67 25.55
CA GLN A 311 5.16 -14.05 26.89
C GLN A 311 4.18 -15.23 26.82
N ALA A 312 4.43 -16.28 27.61
CA ALA A 312 3.59 -17.47 27.64
C ALA A 312 2.11 -17.15 28.01
N SER A 313 1.88 -16.14 28.84
CA SER A 313 0.53 -15.71 29.24
C SER A 313 -0.31 -15.17 28.08
N TRP A 314 0.29 -14.76 26.98
CA TRP A 314 -0.44 -14.31 25.80
C TRP A 314 -1.21 -15.44 25.12
N LEU A 315 -0.69 -16.67 25.19
CA LEU A 315 -1.34 -17.86 24.61
C LEU A 315 -2.74 -18.13 25.18
N ASP A 316 -3.00 -17.69 26.41
CA ASP A 316 -4.28 -17.89 27.09
C ASP A 316 -5.25 -16.70 26.93
N MET A 317 -4.82 -15.61 26.27
CA MET A 317 -5.71 -14.50 25.94
C MET A 317 -6.76 -14.94 24.93
N ALA A 318 -8.01 -14.56 25.18
CA ALA A 318 -9.13 -14.86 24.30
C ALA A 318 -9.58 -13.63 23.51
N ASP A 319 -9.99 -13.87 22.26
CA ASP A 319 -10.63 -12.85 21.42
C ASP A 319 -12.11 -12.62 21.84
N ALA A 320 -12.81 -11.76 21.10
CA ALA A 320 -14.22 -11.45 21.38
C ALA A 320 -15.17 -12.64 21.22
N GLN A 321 -14.74 -13.71 20.54
CA GLN A 321 -15.47 -14.95 20.35
C GLN A 321 -15.09 -16.03 21.39
N GLY A 322 -14.18 -15.72 22.30
CA GLY A 322 -13.69 -16.65 23.32
C GLY A 322 -12.65 -17.64 22.82
N ILE A 323 -12.09 -17.43 21.62
CA ILE A 323 -11.02 -18.27 21.05
C ILE A 323 -9.69 -17.81 21.62
N SER A 324 -8.97 -18.72 22.33
CA SER A 324 -7.64 -18.36 22.84
C SER A 324 -6.62 -18.22 21.71
N LEU A 325 -5.55 -17.44 21.94
CA LEU A 325 -4.46 -17.30 20.98
C LEU A 325 -3.85 -18.67 20.65
N ARG A 326 -3.67 -19.54 21.64
CA ARG A 326 -3.20 -20.93 21.44
C ARG A 326 -4.11 -21.70 20.49
N GLN A 327 -5.42 -21.59 20.65
CA GLN A 327 -6.39 -22.27 19.77
C GLN A 327 -6.34 -21.69 18.34
N ALA A 328 -6.22 -20.39 18.20
CA ALA A 328 -6.13 -19.75 16.89
C ALA A 328 -4.84 -20.13 16.14
N LEU A 329 -3.71 -20.21 16.86
CA LEU A 329 -2.44 -20.69 16.31
C LEU A 329 -2.55 -22.15 15.86
N ALA A 330 -3.13 -23.03 16.70
CA ALA A 330 -3.36 -24.43 16.33
C ALA A 330 -4.26 -24.57 15.08
N GLN A 331 -5.33 -23.78 14.98
CA GLN A 331 -6.21 -23.75 13.81
C GLN A 331 -5.48 -23.29 12.54
N ALA A 332 -4.51 -22.40 12.68
CA ALA A 332 -3.67 -21.93 11.59
C ALA A 332 -2.49 -22.87 11.26
N GLY A 333 -2.35 -23.99 11.98
CA GLY A 333 -1.24 -24.94 11.80
C GLY A 333 0.12 -24.39 12.23
N LEU A 334 0.12 -23.42 13.16
CA LEU A 334 1.32 -22.77 13.71
C LEU A 334 1.66 -23.36 15.08
N ALA A 335 2.83 -22.99 15.62
CA ALA A 335 3.27 -23.44 16.94
C ALA A 335 2.35 -22.91 18.05
N THR A 336 2.24 -23.68 19.14
CA THR A 336 1.33 -23.39 20.26
C THR A 336 2.05 -23.21 21.60
N GLU A 337 3.35 -23.33 21.61
CA GLU A 337 4.17 -23.22 22.82
C GLU A 337 5.07 -21.98 22.78
N ALA A 338 5.14 -21.25 23.88
CA ALA A 338 5.96 -20.04 24.00
C ALA A 338 7.46 -20.29 23.76
N GLN A 339 7.93 -21.49 24.06
CA GLN A 339 9.32 -21.87 23.82
C GLN A 339 9.64 -21.89 22.31
N GLU A 340 8.72 -22.36 21.47
CA GLU A 340 8.88 -22.40 20.02
C GLU A 340 8.92 -20.97 19.44
N MET A 341 8.09 -20.05 19.99
CA MET A 341 8.11 -18.64 19.61
C MET A 341 9.44 -17.98 20.00
N ASN A 342 9.91 -18.20 21.22
CA ASN A 342 11.16 -17.61 21.69
C ASN A 342 12.41 -18.24 21.02
N ALA A 343 12.30 -19.44 20.47
CA ALA A 343 13.35 -20.05 19.64
C ALA A 343 13.58 -19.31 18.31
N LEU A 344 12.65 -18.43 17.89
CA LEU A 344 12.80 -17.56 16.72
C LEU A 344 13.75 -16.38 16.97
N ALA A 345 14.20 -16.16 18.21
CA ALA A 345 15.04 -15.04 18.59
C ALA A 345 16.28 -14.93 17.69
N ARG A 346 16.50 -13.74 17.18
CA ARG A 346 17.64 -13.42 16.32
C ARG A 346 18.85 -13.06 17.17
N ASP A 347 20.03 -13.57 16.78
CA ASP A 347 21.30 -13.11 17.37
C ASP A 347 21.64 -11.72 16.80
N PRO A 348 21.61 -10.64 17.63
CA PRO A 348 21.88 -9.28 17.14
C PRO A 348 23.24 -9.11 16.48
N LYS A 349 24.23 -9.95 16.82
CA LYS A 349 25.59 -9.88 16.25
C LYS A 349 25.63 -10.24 14.76
N ARG A 350 24.60 -10.90 14.26
CA ARG A 350 24.48 -11.26 12.84
C ARG A 350 23.90 -10.13 11.99
N TYR A 351 23.42 -9.06 12.61
CA TYR A 351 22.75 -7.97 11.91
C TYR A 351 23.52 -6.66 12.01
N LEU A 352 23.59 -5.95 10.89
CA LEU A 352 24.13 -4.59 10.81
C LEU A 352 23.23 -3.56 11.50
N GLY A 353 21.94 -3.87 11.61
CA GLY A 353 20.91 -3.03 12.21
C GLY A 353 19.54 -3.42 11.69
N PHE A 354 18.52 -2.68 12.14
CA PHE A 354 17.14 -2.73 11.67
C PHE A 354 16.76 -1.40 11.02
N VAL A 355 16.16 -1.45 9.84
CA VAL A 355 15.61 -0.29 9.13
C VAL A 355 14.18 -0.59 8.73
N GLU A 356 13.27 0.28 9.08
CA GLU A 356 11.87 0.19 8.68
C GLU A 356 11.47 1.41 7.87
N VAL A 357 10.85 1.16 6.72
CA VAL A 357 10.15 2.19 5.94
C VAL A 357 8.69 2.17 6.37
N HIS A 358 8.18 3.30 6.84
CA HIS A 358 6.80 3.40 7.30
C HIS A 358 6.13 4.68 6.82
N VAL A 359 4.82 4.66 6.65
CA VAL A 359 4.06 5.89 6.39
C VAL A 359 4.15 6.80 7.61
N GLU A 360 4.15 8.12 7.41
CA GLU A 360 4.21 9.09 8.53
C GLU A 360 3.02 8.96 9.48
N GLN A 361 1.86 8.55 8.98
CA GLN A 361 0.56 8.56 9.69
C GLN A 361 0.21 9.95 10.25
N GLY A 362 0.74 10.98 9.64
CA GLY A 362 0.59 12.36 10.06
C GLY A 362 0.82 13.35 8.91
N PRO A 363 0.56 14.65 9.12
CA PRO A 363 0.56 15.64 8.05
C PRO A 363 1.89 16.41 7.92
N VAL A 364 2.92 16.17 8.75
CA VAL A 364 4.07 17.07 8.88
C VAL A 364 4.93 17.08 7.63
N LEU A 365 5.29 15.91 7.08
CA LEU A 365 6.09 15.81 5.86
C LEU A 365 5.32 16.37 4.66
N ASN A 366 4.02 16.05 4.58
CA ASN A 366 3.16 16.56 3.52
C ASN A 366 3.08 18.10 3.55
N HIS A 367 2.83 18.71 4.71
CA HIS A 367 2.81 20.18 4.86
C HIS A 367 4.15 20.84 4.52
N LYS A 368 5.25 20.15 4.78
CA LYS A 368 6.60 20.62 4.45
C LYS A 368 7.00 20.32 3.00
N GLY A 369 6.21 19.57 2.25
CA GLY A 369 6.53 19.13 0.89
C GLY A 369 7.75 18.22 0.81
N LEU A 370 8.01 17.44 1.87
CA LEU A 370 9.15 16.52 1.97
C LEU A 370 8.68 15.09 1.68
N PRO A 371 9.35 14.35 0.79
CA PRO A 371 8.99 12.98 0.47
C PRO A 371 9.42 11.98 1.55
N LEU A 372 10.43 12.31 2.34
CA LEU A 372 11.03 11.42 3.36
C LEU A 372 11.41 12.21 4.60
N GLY A 373 11.43 11.51 5.73
CA GLY A 373 11.96 11.98 7.00
C GLY A 373 12.59 10.84 7.79
N VAL A 374 13.59 11.17 8.60
CA VAL A 374 14.16 10.23 9.56
C VAL A 374 13.46 10.44 10.90
N VAL A 375 12.90 9.37 11.46
CA VAL A 375 12.25 9.40 12.77
C VAL A 375 13.32 9.63 13.84
N THR A 376 13.17 10.69 14.63
CA THR A 376 14.08 11.03 15.72
C THR A 376 13.51 10.73 17.10
N ALA A 377 12.17 10.60 17.20
CA ALA A 377 11.46 10.27 18.43
C ALA A 377 10.12 9.62 18.11
N ILE A 378 9.66 8.71 18.95
CA ILE A 378 8.34 8.10 18.91
C ILE A 378 7.60 8.50 20.18
N ASN A 379 6.33 8.92 20.03
CA ASN A 379 5.49 9.29 21.18
C ASN A 379 5.14 8.06 21.99
N GLY A 380 5.29 8.17 23.31
CA GLY A 380 4.71 7.19 24.23
C GLY A 380 3.20 7.38 24.36
N SER A 381 2.47 6.32 24.66
CA SER A 381 1.05 6.41 25.00
C SER A 381 0.77 5.79 26.37
N LEU A 382 -0.10 6.46 27.13
CA LEU A 382 -0.60 5.95 28.40
C LEU A 382 -2.11 5.78 28.27
N ARG A 383 -2.62 4.62 28.64
CA ARG A 383 -4.06 4.34 28.59
C ARG A 383 -4.58 4.09 30.00
N TYR A 384 -5.64 4.81 30.37
CA TYR A 384 -6.28 4.67 31.67
C TYR A 384 -7.73 4.22 31.48
N ARG A 385 -8.20 3.39 32.41
CA ARG A 385 -9.63 3.09 32.54
C ARG A 385 -10.11 3.69 33.85
N LEU A 386 -10.98 4.71 33.77
CA LEU A 386 -11.58 5.35 34.89
C LEU A 386 -12.99 4.80 35.13
N ARG A 387 -13.32 4.50 36.38
CA ARG A 387 -14.68 4.09 36.77
C ARG A 387 -15.22 5.12 37.76
N LEU A 388 -16.18 5.92 37.31
CA LEU A 388 -16.86 6.93 38.15
C LEU A 388 -18.18 6.33 38.63
N ARG A 389 -18.46 6.49 39.92
CA ARG A 389 -19.71 6.04 40.51
C ARG A 389 -20.45 7.25 41.10
N GLY A 390 -21.60 7.54 40.52
CA GLY A 390 -22.54 8.52 41.04
C GLY A 390 -23.64 7.87 41.88
N GLN A 391 -24.57 8.69 42.35
CA GLN A 391 -25.77 8.27 43.05
C GLN A 391 -27.00 8.81 42.30
N ALA A 392 -27.91 7.92 41.95
CA ALA A 392 -29.17 8.31 41.35
C ALA A 392 -30.02 9.10 42.39
N SER A 393 -30.56 10.22 41.97
CA SER A 393 -31.42 11.05 42.78
C SER A 393 -32.45 11.77 41.90
N HIS A 394 -33.52 12.33 42.52
CA HIS A 394 -34.56 13.01 41.78
C HIS A 394 -34.05 14.33 41.18
N ALA A 395 -34.34 14.57 39.91
CA ALA A 395 -33.81 15.71 39.17
C ALA A 395 -34.27 17.08 39.71
N GLY A 396 -35.49 17.19 40.24
CA GLY A 396 -36.08 18.43 40.70
C GLY A 396 -35.99 18.67 42.21
N THR A 397 -35.91 17.61 43.02
CA THR A 397 -36.01 17.76 44.50
C THR A 397 -34.68 17.59 45.20
N THR A 398 -33.63 17.08 44.56
CA THR A 398 -32.31 16.95 45.16
C THR A 398 -31.52 18.25 45.01
N PRO A 399 -31.12 18.93 46.07
CA PRO A 399 -30.27 20.11 46.00
C PRO A 399 -28.93 19.83 45.27
N MET A 400 -28.35 20.83 44.62
CA MET A 400 -27.14 20.66 43.82
C MET A 400 -25.92 20.23 44.65
N ASP A 401 -25.79 20.73 45.85
CA ASP A 401 -24.75 20.41 46.83
C ASP A 401 -24.81 18.98 47.38
N GLN A 402 -25.96 18.32 47.22
CA GLN A 402 -26.17 16.94 47.66
C GLN A 402 -26.10 15.94 46.51
N ARG A 403 -25.89 16.40 45.28
CA ARG A 403 -25.78 15.53 44.09
C ARG A 403 -24.41 14.89 44.00
N ARG A 404 -24.40 13.64 43.59
CA ARG A 404 -23.20 12.88 43.22
C ARG A 404 -23.36 12.42 41.78
N ASP A 405 -23.15 13.37 40.85
CA ASP A 405 -23.29 13.12 39.41
C ASP A 405 -21.96 12.66 38.83
N ALA A 406 -21.95 11.44 38.32
CA ALA A 406 -20.76 10.85 37.68
C ALA A 406 -20.36 11.61 36.40
N ALA A 407 -21.32 12.22 35.69
CA ALA A 407 -21.03 12.98 34.49
C ALA A 407 -20.28 14.29 34.77
N CYS A 408 -20.66 14.99 35.90
CA CYS A 408 -19.93 16.18 36.35
C CYS A 408 -18.48 15.83 36.71
N ALA A 409 -18.27 14.76 37.46
CA ALA A 409 -16.92 14.27 37.77
C ALA A 409 -16.12 13.85 36.53
N ALA A 410 -16.79 13.26 35.54
CA ALA A 410 -16.14 12.95 34.28
C ALA A 410 -15.71 14.21 33.53
N ALA A 411 -16.56 15.23 33.48
CA ALA A 411 -16.24 16.49 32.81
C ALA A 411 -15.04 17.20 33.47
N GLU A 412 -14.95 17.21 34.79
CA GLU A 412 -13.80 17.78 35.52
C GLU A 412 -12.47 17.04 35.25
N ILE A 413 -12.53 15.74 34.97
CA ILE A 413 -11.33 14.96 34.68
C ILE A 413 -10.87 15.16 33.22
N ILE A 414 -11.79 15.45 32.31
CA ILE A 414 -11.51 15.64 30.88
C ILE A 414 -10.93 17.03 30.59
N LEU A 415 -11.32 18.04 31.37
CA LEU A 415 -10.84 19.42 31.25
C LEU A 415 -9.48 19.60 31.94
#